data_48c004711713e4829ccea2f6bcd06b5c
#
_entry.id   48c004711713e4829ccea2f6bcd06b5c
#
_cell.length_a   1.000
_cell.length_b   1.000
_cell.length_c   1.000
_cell.angle_alpha   90.00
_cell.angle_beta   90.00
_cell.angle_gamma   90.00
#
_symmetry.space_group_name_H-M   'P 1'
#
loop_
_entity.id
_entity.type
_entity.pdbx_description
1 polymer ?
#
loop_
_entity_poly.entity_id
_entity_poly.type
_entity_poly.pdbx_seq_one_letter_code
_entity_poly.pdbx_strand_id
1 'polypeptide(L)'
;MSQEKIVTRFAPSPTGLLHIGNYRTAVFSYLYARKYGGKFILRIEDTDKERSKKEYEENIIESLKWLGLDYDEMFRQSENIDSHRKYLQKLIDDGHAYISKELAKDGSGVERELVRFKNKNEVITFIDAIRGPIVTDTKDLGDFVIAKSLSSPLFHLAVVVD
;
A
#
# COMPACT_ATOMS: atom_id res chain seq x y z
N MET A 1 21.18 -22.74 5.12
CA MET A 1 20.38 -21.52 5.34
C MET A 1 19.59 -21.29 4.07
N SER A 2 18.26 -21.39 4.10
CA SER A 2 17.42 -21.07 2.95
C SER A 2 17.60 -19.58 2.67
N GLN A 3 18.18 -19.23 1.51
CA GLN A 3 18.16 -17.83 1.06
C GLN A 3 16.69 -17.39 1.03
N GLU A 4 16.34 -16.38 1.82
CA GLU A 4 15.03 -15.73 1.69
C GLU A 4 14.86 -15.30 0.24
N LYS A 5 13.77 -15.78 -0.39
CA LYS A 5 13.47 -15.41 -1.78
C LYS A 5 13.16 -13.92 -1.80
N ILE A 6 13.97 -13.17 -2.52
CA ILE A 6 13.71 -11.74 -2.75
C ILE A 6 12.38 -11.58 -3.48
N VAL A 7 11.52 -10.74 -2.95
CA VAL A 7 10.27 -10.33 -3.59
C VAL A 7 10.25 -8.81 -3.64
N THR A 8 10.11 -8.28 -4.84
CA THR A 8 9.93 -6.85 -5.05
C THR A 8 8.60 -6.58 -5.72
N ARG A 9 8.11 -5.36 -5.62
CA ARG A 9 6.88 -4.96 -6.25
C ARG A 9 6.96 -3.59 -6.91
N PHE A 10 6.19 -3.43 -7.99
CA PHE A 10 5.76 -2.15 -8.50
C PHE A 10 4.26 -1.99 -8.21
N ALA A 11 3.87 -0.89 -7.59
CA ALA A 11 2.51 -0.72 -7.06
C ALA A 11 1.90 0.61 -7.53
N PRO A 12 1.55 0.74 -8.83
CA PRO A 12 0.97 1.95 -9.37
C PRO A 12 -0.54 2.02 -9.09
N SER A 13 -1.04 3.23 -8.82
CA SER A 13 -2.48 3.52 -8.84
C SER A 13 -2.92 3.91 -10.25
N PRO A 14 -3.99 3.31 -10.81
CA PRO A 14 -4.46 3.59 -12.16
C PRO A 14 -5.33 4.88 -12.20
N THR A 15 -4.79 5.97 -11.68
CA THR A 15 -5.47 7.29 -11.58
C THR A 15 -4.97 8.31 -12.58
N GLY A 16 -4.07 7.91 -13.46
CA GLY A 16 -3.46 8.71 -14.52
C GLY A 16 -2.39 7.93 -15.28
N LEU A 17 -1.83 8.55 -16.31
CA LEU A 17 -0.73 7.98 -17.07
C LEU A 17 0.55 7.90 -16.22
N LEU A 18 1.37 6.88 -16.48
CA LEU A 18 2.68 6.76 -15.84
C LEU A 18 3.62 7.87 -16.31
N HIS A 19 4.43 8.38 -15.40
CA HIS A 19 5.51 9.32 -15.69
C HIS A 19 6.88 8.70 -15.40
N ILE A 20 7.95 9.38 -15.79
CA ILE A 20 9.32 8.87 -15.68
C ILE A 20 9.71 8.41 -14.27
N GLY A 21 9.18 9.03 -13.23
CA GLY A 21 9.39 8.61 -11.84
C GLY A 21 8.81 7.23 -11.53
N ASN A 22 7.65 6.90 -12.10
CA ASN A 22 7.04 5.58 -11.95
C ASN A 22 7.87 4.52 -12.68
N TYR A 23 8.28 4.79 -13.92
CA TYR A 23 9.14 3.90 -14.69
C TYR A 23 10.46 3.62 -13.98
N ARG A 24 11.10 4.64 -13.42
CA ARG A 24 12.31 4.46 -12.61
C ARG A 24 12.09 3.47 -11.48
N THR A 25 11.01 3.62 -10.72
CA THR A 25 10.70 2.71 -9.60
C THR A 25 10.46 1.28 -10.07
N ALA A 26 9.72 1.10 -11.17
CA ALA A 26 9.47 -0.21 -11.76
C ALA A 26 10.79 -0.88 -12.20
N VAL A 27 11.64 -0.16 -12.94
CA VAL A 27 12.95 -0.66 -13.42
C VAL A 27 13.85 -1.10 -12.26
N PHE A 28 14.00 -0.28 -11.22
CA PHE A 28 14.83 -0.64 -10.06
C PHE A 28 14.30 -1.88 -9.33
N SER A 29 12.99 -1.95 -9.09
CA SER A 29 12.37 -3.11 -8.45
C SER A 29 12.55 -4.38 -9.28
N TYR A 30 12.34 -4.29 -10.59
CA TYR A 30 12.54 -5.39 -11.53
C TYR A 30 13.99 -5.89 -11.54
N LEU A 31 14.94 -4.98 -11.75
CA LEU A 31 16.36 -5.33 -11.83
C LEU A 31 16.87 -5.93 -10.52
N TYR A 32 16.41 -5.42 -9.39
CA TYR A 32 16.77 -5.97 -8.08
C TYR A 32 16.26 -7.42 -7.94
N ALA A 33 14.98 -7.67 -8.25
CA ALA A 33 14.44 -9.02 -8.24
C ALA A 33 15.22 -9.97 -9.16
N ARG A 34 15.43 -9.57 -10.41
CA ARG A 34 16.13 -10.42 -11.41
C ARG A 34 17.58 -10.69 -11.04
N LYS A 35 18.28 -9.70 -10.48
CA LYS A 35 19.67 -9.85 -10.01
C LYS A 35 19.81 -10.96 -8.95
N TYR A 36 18.84 -11.12 -8.10
CA TYR A 36 18.87 -12.08 -7.00
C TYR A 36 18.00 -13.33 -7.24
N GLY A 37 17.53 -13.55 -8.47
CA GLY A 37 16.67 -14.69 -8.80
C GLY A 37 15.32 -14.69 -8.08
N GLY A 38 14.84 -13.51 -7.69
CA GLY A 38 13.61 -13.29 -6.95
C GLY A 38 12.40 -13.04 -7.85
N LYS A 39 11.26 -12.69 -7.22
CA LYS A 39 10.02 -12.34 -7.90
C LYS A 39 9.82 -10.84 -8.01
N PHE A 40 9.25 -10.40 -9.13
CA PHE A 40 8.75 -9.05 -9.36
C PHE A 40 7.24 -9.08 -9.51
N ILE A 41 6.51 -8.39 -8.62
CA ILE A 41 5.05 -8.39 -8.57
C ILE A 41 4.51 -7.05 -9.05
N LEU A 42 3.46 -7.08 -9.88
CA LEU A 42 2.66 -5.91 -10.21
C LEU A 42 1.41 -5.87 -9.33
N ARG A 43 1.30 -4.87 -8.45
CA ARG A 43 0.10 -4.63 -7.64
C ARG A 43 -0.59 -3.36 -8.12
N ILE A 44 -1.81 -3.49 -8.65
CA ILE A 44 -2.63 -2.35 -9.04
C ILE A 44 -3.33 -1.81 -7.80
N GLU A 45 -3.06 -0.56 -7.43
CA GLU A 45 -3.65 0.10 -6.26
C GLU A 45 -4.89 0.90 -6.68
N ASP A 46 -5.99 0.19 -6.87
CA ASP A 46 -7.27 0.67 -7.40
C ASP A 46 -8.33 0.91 -6.32
N THR A 47 -7.92 1.16 -5.08
CA THR A 47 -8.84 1.41 -3.97
C THR A 47 -9.61 2.73 -4.08
N ASP A 48 -9.09 3.69 -4.82
CA ASP A 48 -9.76 4.95 -5.18
C ASP A 48 -10.64 4.75 -6.43
N LYS A 49 -11.88 4.29 -6.20
CA LYS A 49 -12.82 3.95 -7.28
C LYS A 49 -13.25 5.13 -8.15
N GLU A 50 -13.16 6.35 -7.65
CA GLU A 50 -13.57 7.55 -8.39
C GLU A 50 -12.53 7.94 -9.44
N ARG A 51 -11.23 7.80 -9.10
CA ARG A 51 -10.14 8.18 -9.97
C ARG A 51 -9.53 7.03 -10.76
N SER A 52 -9.71 5.79 -10.29
CA SER A 52 -9.18 4.62 -10.97
C SER A 52 -9.95 4.34 -12.25
N LYS A 53 -9.23 4.19 -13.37
CA LYS A 53 -9.81 3.91 -14.67
C LYS A 53 -9.10 2.75 -15.36
N LYS A 54 -9.87 1.95 -16.09
CA LYS A 54 -9.37 0.80 -16.82
C LYS A 54 -8.32 1.20 -17.87
N GLU A 55 -8.51 2.32 -18.55
CA GLU A 55 -7.56 2.85 -19.53
C GLU A 55 -6.17 3.11 -18.96
N TYR A 56 -6.09 3.56 -17.70
CA TYR A 56 -4.82 3.79 -17.01
C TYR A 56 -4.17 2.48 -16.56
N GLU A 57 -4.96 1.48 -16.15
CA GLU A 57 -4.45 0.15 -15.86
C GLU A 57 -3.87 -0.52 -17.13
N GLU A 58 -4.59 -0.45 -18.24
CA GLU A 58 -4.10 -0.95 -19.53
C GLU A 58 -2.79 -0.25 -19.93
N ASN A 59 -2.70 1.07 -19.76
CA ASN A 59 -1.47 1.82 -20.02
C ASN A 59 -0.31 1.37 -19.12
N ILE A 60 -0.55 1.06 -17.84
CA ILE A 60 0.47 0.51 -16.94
C ILE A 60 1.02 -0.80 -17.49
N ILE A 61 0.14 -1.73 -17.85
CA ILE A 61 0.51 -3.05 -18.36
C ILE A 61 1.29 -2.94 -19.68
N GLU A 62 0.78 -2.15 -20.63
CA GLU A 62 1.44 -1.90 -21.91
C GLU A 62 2.82 -1.27 -21.75
N SER A 63 2.94 -0.30 -20.83
CA SER A 63 4.21 0.38 -20.55
C SER A 63 5.26 -0.58 -19.98
N LEU A 64 4.88 -1.46 -19.06
CA LEU A 64 5.79 -2.48 -18.53
C LEU A 64 6.22 -3.44 -19.61
N LYS A 65 5.29 -3.89 -20.46
CA LYS A 65 5.58 -4.76 -21.60
C LYS A 65 6.52 -4.08 -22.59
N TRP A 66 6.30 -2.82 -22.90
CA TRP A 66 7.17 -2.04 -23.80
C TRP A 66 8.60 -1.92 -23.27
N LEU A 67 8.75 -1.79 -21.93
CA LEU A 67 10.06 -1.74 -21.26
C LEU A 67 10.70 -3.12 -21.08
N GLY A 68 10.02 -4.22 -21.41
CA GLY A 68 10.49 -5.60 -21.16
C GLY A 68 10.55 -5.95 -19.67
N LEU A 69 9.67 -5.35 -18.84
CA LEU A 69 9.59 -5.59 -17.39
C LEU A 69 8.50 -6.63 -17.11
N ASP A 70 8.77 -7.89 -17.41
CA ASP A 70 7.83 -9.01 -17.19
C ASP A 70 7.67 -9.27 -15.68
N TYR A 71 6.43 -9.20 -15.19
CA TYR A 71 6.10 -9.52 -13.81
C TYR A 71 5.73 -10.99 -13.64
N ASP A 72 6.06 -11.57 -12.49
CA ASP A 72 5.78 -12.97 -12.16
C ASP A 72 4.34 -13.17 -11.66
N GLU A 73 3.79 -12.17 -11.02
CA GLU A 73 2.43 -12.18 -10.45
C GLU A 73 1.80 -10.79 -10.60
N MET A 74 0.47 -10.75 -10.74
CA MET A 74 -0.31 -9.51 -10.74
C MET A 74 -1.59 -9.69 -9.94
N PHE A 75 -1.96 -8.68 -9.16
CA PHE A 75 -3.27 -8.60 -8.51
C PHE A 75 -3.71 -7.15 -8.31
N ARG A 76 -5.00 -6.96 -7.99
CA ARG A 76 -5.59 -5.66 -7.67
C ARG A 76 -5.93 -5.59 -6.19
N GLN A 77 -5.69 -4.45 -5.56
CA GLN A 77 -6.06 -4.25 -4.16
C GLN A 77 -7.56 -4.39 -3.92
N SER A 78 -8.39 -3.98 -4.88
CA SER A 78 -9.85 -4.13 -4.79
C SER A 78 -10.31 -5.60 -4.71
N GLU A 79 -9.51 -6.56 -5.19
CA GLU A 79 -9.80 -7.99 -5.11
C GLU A 79 -9.54 -8.56 -3.72
N ASN A 80 -8.74 -7.88 -2.88
CA ASN A 80 -8.33 -8.32 -1.54
C ASN A 80 -9.14 -7.68 -0.39
N ILE A 81 -10.27 -7.05 -0.69
CA ILE A 81 -11.05 -6.28 0.29
C ILE A 81 -11.45 -7.10 1.53
N ASP A 82 -11.72 -8.38 1.37
CA ASP A 82 -12.10 -9.25 2.49
C ASP A 82 -10.91 -9.54 3.40
N SER A 83 -9.69 -9.65 2.85
CA SER A 83 -8.46 -9.72 3.64
C SER A 83 -8.24 -8.41 4.40
N HIS A 84 -8.41 -7.26 3.75
CA HIS A 84 -8.28 -5.95 4.39
C HIS A 84 -9.25 -5.83 5.58
N ARG A 85 -10.52 -6.22 5.41
CA ARG A 85 -11.54 -6.22 6.48
C ARG A 85 -11.15 -7.13 7.65
N LYS A 86 -10.70 -8.35 7.34
CA LYS A 86 -10.27 -9.32 8.34
C LYS A 86 -9.13 -8.77 9.22
N TYR A 87 -8.10 -8.18 8.60
CA TYR A 87 -6.98 -7.61 9.33
C TYR A 87 -7.35 -6.33 10.06
N LEU A 88 -8.24 -5.50 9.50
CA LEU A 88 -8.78 -4.33 10.19
C LEU A 88 -9.51 -4.73 11.48
N GLN A 89 -10.39 -5.74 11.39
CA GLN A 89 -11.11 -6.26 12.56
C GLN A 89 -10.12 -6.81 13.59
N LYS A 90 -9.14 -7.58 13.14
CA LYS A 90 -8.10 -8.10 14.03
C LYS A 90 -7.33 -7.00 14.77
N LEU A 91 -6.98 -5.90 14.11
CA LEU A 91 -6.32 -4.76 14.76
C LEU A 91 -7.19 -4.12 15.85
N ILE A 92 -8.51 -4.07 15.64
CA ILE A 92 -9.46 -3.56 16.64
C ILE A 92 -9.56 -4.53 17.82
N ASP A 93 -9.74 -5.82 17.55
CA ASP A 93 -9.90 -6.87 18.57
C ASP A 93 -8.64 -6.98 19.45
N ASP A 94 -7.46 -6.83 18.85
CA ASP A 94 -6.16 -6.84 19.53
C ASP A 94 -5.84 -5.50 20.25
N GLY A 95 -6.71 -4.49 20.14
CA GLY A 95 -6.53 -3.16 20.77
C GLY A 95 -5.45 -2.28 20.11
N HIS A 96 -5.05 -2.60 18.88
CA HIS A 96 -4.09 -1.81 18.09
C HIS A 96 -4.77 -0.75 17.22
N ALA A 97 -6.09 -0.82 17.07
CA ALA A 97 -6.91 0.19 16.42
C ALA A 97 -8.19 0.41 17.21
N TYR A 98 -8.86 1.52 16.97
CA TYR A 98 -10.13 1.85 17.61
C TYR A 98 -11.04 2.67 16.70
N ILE A 99 -12.35 2.63 16.97
CA ILE A 99 -13.34 3.44 16.26
C ILE A 99 -13.42 4.80 16.95
N SER A 100 -13.24 5.88 16.21
CA SER A 100 -13.45 7.25 16.65
C SER A 100 -14.65 7.87 15.95
N LYS A 101 -15.41 8.71 16.66
CA LYS A 101 -16.50 9.53 16.11
C LYS A 101 -15.98 10.95 15.91
N GLU A 102 -16.02 11.43 14.70
CA GLU A 102 -15.48 12.73 14.32
C GLU A 102 -16.45 13.49 13.43
N LEU A 103 -16.49 14.80 13.59
CA LEU A 103 -17.23 15.65 12.67
C LEU A 103 -16.55 15.64 11.29
N ALA A 104 -17.35 15.50 10.25
CA ALA A 104 -16.87 15.55 8.89
C ALA A 104 -16.17 16.89 8.62
N LYS A 105 -14.99 16.83 8.01
CA LYS A 105 -14.18 18.03 7.69
C LYS A 105 -14.76 18.89 6.56
N ASP A 106 -15.85 18.45 5.94
CA ASP A 106 -16.55 19.15 4.85
C ASP A 106 -17.51 20.27 5.32
N GLY A 107 -17.56 20.51 6.63
CA GLY A 107 -18.42 21.54 7.22
C GLY A 107 -19.90 21.14 7.34
N SER A 108 -20.26 19.90 6.99
CA SER A 108 -21.63 19.42 7.05
C SER A 108 -22.19 19.23 8.47
N GLY A 109 -21.33 19.22 9.49
CA GLY A 109 -21.71 18.93 10.87
C GLY A 109 -22.10 17.45 11.13
N VAL A 110 -21.93 16.57 10.14
CA VAL A 110 -22.25 15.16 10.24
C VAL A 110 -21.15 14.42 10.97
N GLU A 111 -21.50 13.64 12.00
CA GLU A 111 -20.56 12.70 12.63
C GLU A 111 -20.30 11.51 11.70
N ARG A 112 -19.04 11.13 11.61
CA ARG A 112 -18.58 9.94 10.87
C ARG A 112 -17.75 9.06 11.80
N GLU A 113 -17.95 7.76 11.69
CA GLU A 113 -17.08 6.79 12.34
C GLU A 113 -15.87 6.56 11.45
N LEU A 114 -14.68 6.66 12.06
CA LEU A 114 -13.39 6.39 11.42
C LEU A 114 -12.66 5.34 12.25
N VAL A 115 -11.81 4.55 11.63
CA VAL A 115 -10.92 3.64 12.36
C VAL A 115 -9.52 4.23 12.39
N ARG A 116 -8.98 4.41 13.59
CA ARG A 116 -7.63 4.92 13.82
C ARG A 116 -6.70 3.83 14.31
N PHE A 117 -5.49 3.82 13.79
CA PHE A 117 -4.39 3.03 14.33
C PHE A 117 -3.88 3.71 15.59
N LYS A 118 -3.72 2.93 16.67
CA LYS A 118 -3.18 3.40 17.94
C LYS A 118 -1.66 3.43 17.88
N ASN A 119 -1.08 4.61 17.79
CA ASN A 119 0.37 4.76 17.74
C ASN A 119 0.97 4.46 19.13
N LYS A 120 2.00 3.63 19.15
CA LYS A 120 2.70 3.26 20.38
C LYS A 120 3.76 4.27 20.83
N ASN A 121 4.06 5.28 19.98
CA ASN A 121 5.11 6.27 20.23
C ASN A 121 6.48 5.63 20.46
N GLU A 122 6.85 4.69 19.62
CA GLU A 122 8.08 3.91 19.69
C GLU A 122 9.09 4.39 18.63
N VAL A 123 10.36 4.16 18.90
CA VAL A 123 11.40 4.28 17.89
C VAL A 123 11.47 2.96 17.10
N ILE A 124 11.21 3.04 15.80
CA ILE A 124 11.26 1.89 14.89
C ILE A 124 12.56 1.95 14.11
N THR A 125 13.27 0.83 14.06
CA THR A 125 14.49 0.67 13.27
C THR A 125 14.34 -0.48 12.30
N PHE A 126 14.74 -0.27 11.06
CA PHE A 126 14.84 -1.32 10.04
C PHE A 126 16.05 -1.10 9.13
N ILE A 127 16.46 -2.15 8.43
CA ILE A 127 17.57 -2.09 7.48
C ILE A 127 17.03 -1.94 6.07
N ASP A 128 17.27 -0.77 5.48
CA ASP A 128 17.00 -0.55 4.07
C ASP A 128 18.15 -1.12 3.22
N ALA A 129 17.83 -1.83 2.16
CA ALA A 129 18.83 -2.52 1.32
C ALA A 129 19.79 -1.57 0.60
N ILE A 130 19.43 -0.29 0.45
CA ILE A 130 20.23 0.74 -0.24
C ILE A 130 20.81 1.74 0.77
N ARG A 131 19.98 2.21 1.71
CA ARG A 131 20.35 3.29 2.63
C ARG A 131 20.94 2.80 3.95
N GLY A 132 20.90 1.48 4.23
CA GLY A 132 21.32 0.91 5.50
C GLY A 132 20.31 1.16 6.63
N PRO A 133 20.75 1.33 7.88
CA PRO A 133 19.86 1.51 9.01
C PRO A 133 19.01 2.77 8.88
N ILE A 134 17.69 2.61 8.99
CA ILE A 134 16.71 3.70 9.05
C ILE A 134 16.09 3.69 10.46
N VAL A 135 16.10 4.83 11.11
CA VAL A 135 15.53 5.04 12.45
C VAL A 135 14.41 6.08 12.34
N THR A 136 13.24 5.74 12.81
CA THR A 136 12.07 6.64 12.81
C THR A 136 11.44 6.67 14.19
N ASP A 137 11.33 7.86 14.77
CA ASP A 137 10.52 8.09 15.97
C ASP A 137 9.07 8.29 15.53
N THR A 138 8.17 7.44 16.02
CA THR A 138 6.74 7.50 15.65
C THR A 138 5.96 8.49 16.48
N LYS A 139 6.59 9.14 17.47
CA LYS A 139 5.95 10.03 18.43
C LYS A 139 5.17 11.18 17.80
N ASP A 140 5.69 11.74 16.71
CA ASP A 140 5.08 12.88 16.02
C ASP A 140 3.96 12.47 15.04
N LEU A 141 3.77 11.17 14.77
CA LEU A 141 2.73 10.69 13.86
C LEU A 141 1.32 10.77 14.48
N GLY A 142 1.21 10.64 15.80
CA GLY A 142 -0.06 10.50 16.49
C GLY A 142 -0.85 9.27 16.01
N ASP A 143 -2.10 9.18 16.43
CA ASP A 143 -3.03 8.15 15.91
C ASP A 143 -3.57 8.58 14.55
N PHE A 144 -3.38 7.79 13.52
CA PHE A 144 -3.80 8.12 12.17
C PHE A 144 -4.92 7.22 11.64
N VAL A 145 -5.73 7.76 10.73
CA VAL A 145 -6.87 7.05 10.17
C VAL A 145 -6.40 5.97 9.21
N ILE A 146 -6.86 4.72 9.41
CA ILE A 146 -6.55 3.56 8.57
C ILE A 146 -7.76 3.03 7.81
N ALA A 147 -8.98 3.43 8.18
CA ALA A 147 -10.19 3.12 7.43
C ALA A 147 -11.28 4.18 7.66
N LYS A 148 -12.11 4.42 6.63
CA LYS A 148 -13.32 5.27 6.74
C LYS A 148 -14.49 4.53 7.39
N SER A 149 -14.46 3.21 7.36
CA SER A 149 -15.40 2.28 8.00
C SER A 149 -14.80 0.88 7.93
N LEU A 150 -15.41 -0.12 8.56
CA LEU A 150 -14.99 -1.52 8.45
C LEU A 150 -15.00 -2.04 7.00
N SER A 151 -15.82 -1.45 6.14
CA SER A 151 -15.92 -1.83 4.72
C SER A 151 -15.07 -0.95 3.78
N SER A 152 -14.41 0.08 4.30
CA SER A 152 -13.67 1.06 3.50
C SER A 152 -12.28 1.31 4.08
N PRO A 153 -11.38 0.33 3.98
CA PRO A 153 -9.97 0.50 4.38
C PRO A 153 -9.30 1.58 3.52
N LEU A 154 -8.37 2.29 4.12
CA LEU A 154 -7.53 3.26 3.42
C LEU A 154 -6.23 2.61 2.94
N PHE A 155 -5.54 3.31 2.04
CA PHE A 155 -4.27 2.92 1.46
C PHE A 155 -3.26 2.41 2.51
N HIS A 156 -3.12 3.11 3.64
CA HIS A 156 -2.16 2.75 4.69
C HIS A 156 -2.38 1.33 5.25
N LEU A 157 -3.62 0.89 5.39
CA LEU A 157 -3.92 -0.47 5.82
C LEU A 157 -3.77 -1.46 4.66
N ALA A 158 -4.35 -1.14 3.51
CA ALA A 158 -4.33 -2.04 2.35
C ALA A 158 -2.91 -2.40 1.93
N VAL A 159 -2.01 -1.42 1.85
CA VAL A 159 -0.62 -1.63 1.41
C VAL A 159 0.19 -2.53 2.35
N VAL A 160 -0.18 -2.59 3.63
CA VAL A 160 0.50 -3.43 4.63
C VAL A 160 -0.09 -4.85 4.64
N VAL A 161 -1.38 -4.99 4.36
CA VAL A 161 -2.05 -6.30 4.33
C VAL A 161 -1.64 -7.10 3.09
N ASP A 162 -1.53 -6.43 1.93
CA ASP A 162 -1.11 -7.03 0.66
C ASP A 162 0.39 -7.31 0.60
#